data_b32f6456ac14124d7fdef70ad9451a4e
#
_entry.id   b32f6456ac14124d7fdef70ad9451a4e
#
_cell.length_a   1.000
_cell.length_b   1.000
_cell.length_c   1.000
_cell.angle_alpha   90.00
_cell.angle_beta   90.00
_cell.angle_gamma   90.00
#
_symmetry.space_group_name_H-M   'P 1'
#
loop_
_entity.id
_entity.type
_entity.pdbx_description
1 polymer ?
#
loop_
_entity_poly.entity_id
_entity_poly.type
_entity_poly.pdbx_seq_one_letter_code
_entity_poly.pdbx_strand_id
1 'polypeptide(L)'
;MIELKDVSFTYESGETQNNLNHINLTIQDGETILLCGESGCGKTTLTRLINGLIPHYYGGKLTGQVLLDGKELKDYPLYQIGQRVGSVFQNPRTQFYNVDTTSEIVFGCENMALPVPEMRKRLEETAHSLKLEKLLNRSLFALSGGEKQKIACASADAIHPDIFVL
;
A
#
# COMPACT_ATOMS: atom_id res chain seq x y z
N MET A 1 6.57 6.72 -11.89
CA MET A 1 6.27 5.66 -12.90
C MET A 1 6.67 4.29 -12.37
N ILE A 2 5.82 3.26 -12.59
CA ILE A 2 6.14 1.83 -12.29
C ILE A 2 6.22 1.05 -13.59
N GLU A 3 7.22 0.17 -13.70
CA GLU A 3 7.36 -0.74 -14.84
C GLU A 3 7.64 -2.17 -14.37
N LEU A 4 6.91 -3.12 -14.91
CA LEU A 4 7.17 -4.53 -14.81
C LEU A 4 7.65 -5.01 -16.18
N LYS A 5 8.86 -5.60 -16.25
CA LYS A 5 9.48 -6.07 -17.49
C LYS A 5 9.69 -7.57 -17.40
N ASP A 6 8.88 -8.31 -18.14
CA ASP A 6 8.92 -9.78 -18.22
C ASP A 6 8.91 -10.47 -16.85
N VAL A 7 8.05 -9.98 -15.95
CA VAL A 7 8.04 -10.42 -14.56
C VAL A 7 7.31 -11.75 -14.44
N SER A 8 7.99 -12.74 -13.87
CA SER A 8 7.39 -13.98 -13.41
C SER A 8 7.71 -14.21 -11.93
N PHE A 9 6.74 -14.73 -11.19
CA PHE A 9 6.91 -14.99 -9.76
C PHE A 9 6.19 -16.27 -9.33
N THR A 10 6.85 -17.07 -8.50
CA THR A 10 6.32 -18.29 -7.90
C THR A 10 6.69 -18.30 -6.41
N TYR A 11 5.70 -18.50 -5.52
CA TYR A 11 5.94 -18.63 -4.08
C TYR A 11 6.71 -19.91 -3.72
N GLU A 12 7.54 -19.87 -2.67
CA GLU A 12 8.29 -21.03 -2.18
C GLU A 12 7.39 -22.15 -1.65
N SER A 13 6.22 -21.83 -1.15
CA SER A 13 5.25 -22.78 -0.56
C SER A 13 4.61 -23.76 -1.57
N GLY A 14 4.99 -23.69 -2.84
CA GLY A 14 4.55 -24.65 -3.87
C GLY A 14 3.06 -24.58 -4.23
N GLU A 15 2.32 -23.60 -3.73
CA GLU A 15 0.95 -23.33 -4.18
C GLU A 15 0.97 -22.77 -5.58
N THR A 16 0.70 -23.63 -6.56
CA THR A 16 0.76 -23.32 -8.00
C THR A 16 -0.29 -22.31 -8.47
N GLN A 17 -1.25 -21.95 -7.63
CA GLN A 17 -2.43 -21.16 -8.05
C GLN A 17 -2.22 -19.64 -8.11
N ASN A 18 -1.12 -19.10 -7.58
CA ASN A 18 -0.90 -17.64 -7.53
C ASN A 18 0.36 -17.18 -8.26
N ASN A 19 0.78 -17.92 -9.27
CA ASN A 19 1.97 -17.59 -10.04
C ASN A 19 1.68 -16.47 -11.06
N LEU A 20 2.64 -15.58 -11.23
CA LEU A 20 2.67 -14.63 -12.33
C LEU A 20 3.63 -15.14 -13.41
N ASN A 21 3.23 -15.00 -14.67
CA ASN A 21 4.04 -15.44 -15.79
C ASN A 21 4.16 -14.33 -16.84
N HIS A 22 5.39 -13.90 -17.12
CA HIS A 22 5.72 -12.97 -18.20
C HIS A 22 4.89 -11.67 -18.19
N ILE A 23 4.68 -11.06 -17.01
CA ILE A 23 3.91 -9.83 -16.87
C ILE A 23 4.73 -8.65 -17.38
N ASN A 24 4.15 -7.93 -18.33
CA ASN A 24 4.64 -6.65 -18.82
C ASN A 24 3.57 -5.59 -18.55
N LEU A 25 3.90 -4.59 -17.76
CA LEU A 25 2.99 -3.52 -17.36
C LEU A 25 3.78 -2.24 -17.12
N THR A 26 3.30 -1.14 -17.66
CA THR A 26 3.83 0.20 -17.36
C THR A 26 2.70 1.05 -16.84
N ILE A 27 2.87 1.67 -15.68
CA ILE A 27 1.93 2.59 -15.06
C ILE A 27 2.60 3.97 -15.03
N GLN A 28 2.03 4.90 -15.78
CA GLN A 28 2.53 6.26 -15.86
C GLN A 28 2.11 7.10 -14.65
N ASP A 29 2.79 8.22 -14.42
CA ASP A 29 2.38 9.16 -13.39
C ASP A 29 1.00 9.76 -13.72
N GLY A 30 0.14 9.84 -12.70
CA GLY A 30 -1.24 10.30 -12.84
C GLY A 30 -2.22 9.28 -13.44
N GLU A 31 -1.76 8.07 -13.76
CA GLU A 31 -2.62 7.02 -14.30
C GLU A 31 -3.35 6.25 -13.20
N THR A 32 -4.60 5.89 -13.46
CA THR A 32 -5.41 5.02 -12.59
C THR A 32 -5.67 3.70 -13.30
N ILE A 33 -5.22 2.60 -12.69
CA ILE A 33 -5.38 1.24 -13.22
C ILE A 33 -6.41 0.46 -12.40
N LEU A 34 -7.39 -0.11 -13.06
CA LEU A 34 -8.32 -1.06 -12.44
C LEU A 34 -7.86 -2.50 -12.73
N LEU A 35 -7.46 -3.22 -11.68
CA LEU A 35 -7.03 -4.59 -11.76
C LEU A 35 -8.20 -5.55 -11.54
N CYS A 36 -8.71 -6.15 -12.60
CA CYS A 36 -9.85 -7.08 -12.58
C CYS A 36 -9.42 -8.51 -12.91
N GLY A 37 -10.19 -9.49 -12.44
CA GLY A 37 -9.97 -10.90 -12.73
C GLY A 37 -10.57 -11.80 -11.64
N GLU A 38 -10.61 -13.11 -11.91
CA GLU A 38 -11.12 -14.13 -11.01
C GLU A 38 -10.30 -14.23 -9.70
N SER A 39 -10.89 -14.83 -8.67
CA SER A 39 -10.14 -15.12 -7.44
C SER A 39 -8.98 -16.08 -7.74
N GLY A 40 -7.80 -15.80 -7.19
CA GLY A 40 -6.61 -16.63 -7.43
C GLY A 40 -5.83 -16.33 -8.71
N CYS A 41 -6.26 -15.38 -9.57
CA CYS A 41 -5.54 -15.06 -10.82
C CYS A 41 -4.26 -14.22 -10.65
N GLY A 42 -3.80 -13.99 -9.41
CA GLY A 42 -2.53 -13.31 -9.17
C GLY A 42 -2.61 -11.81 -8.86
N LYS A 43 -3.81 -11.20 -8.73
CA LYS A 43 -3.96 -9.75 -8.42
C LYS A 43 -3.19 -9.33 -7.16
N THR A 44 -3.36 -10.06 -6.08
CA THR A 44 -2.65 -9.78 -4.82
C THR A 44 -1.14 -9.95 -4.95
N THR A 45 -0.69 -10.91 -5.77
CA THR A 45 0.74 -11.10 -6.06
C THR A 45 1.30 -9.90 -6.84
N LEU A 46 0.55 -9.39 -7.80
CA LEU A 46 0.93 -8.19 -8.55
C LEU A 46 1.01 -6.95 -7.65
N THR A 47 0.02 -6.74 -6.76
CA THR A 47 0.07 -5.62 -5.81
C THR A 47 1.23 -5.75 -4.82
N ARG A 48 1.58 -6.98 -4.39
CA ARG A 48 2.76 -7.23 -3.54
C ARG A 48 4.08 -6.95 -4.23
N LEU A 49 4.17 -7.13 -5.54
CA LEU A 49 5.33 -6.69 -6.32
C LEU A 49 5.44 -5.16 -6.34
N ILE A 50 4.33 -4.45 -6.55
CA ILE A 50 4.29 -2.99 -6.66
C ILE A 50 4.63 -2.32 -5.33
N ASN A 51 4.14 -2.85 -4.20
CA ASN A 51 4.41 -2.28 -2.87
C ASN A 51 5.68 -2.83 -2.20
N GLY A 52 6.46 -3.65 -2.90
CA GLY A 52 7.74 -4.15 -2.43
C GLY A 52 7.66 -5.28 -1.39
N LEU A 53 6.48 -5.77 -1.05
CA LEU A 53 6.36 -6.94 -0.17
C LEU A 53 6.96 -8.20 -0.81
N ILE A 54 7.02 -8.26 -2.12
CA ILE A 54 7.84 -9.19 -2.87
C ILE A 54 9.01 -8.38 -3.47
N PRO A 55 10.25 -8.75 -3.24
CA PRO A 55 10.74 -9.94 -2.55
C PRO A 55 11.06 -9.74 -1.05
N HIS A 56 10.84 -8.57 -0.46
CA HIS A 56 11.34 -8.22 0.87
C HIS A 56 10.70 -9.01 2.03
N TYR A 57 9.44 -9.38 1.89
CA TYR A 57 8.67 -10.09 2.93
C TYR A 57 8.22 -11.47 2.47
N TYR A 58 7.75 -11.61 1.24
CA TYR A 58 7.33 -12.89 0.68
C TYR A 58 8.45 -13.48 -0.18
N GLY A 59 8.97 -14.65 0.24
CA GLY A 59 9.97 -15.40 -0.52
C GLY A 59 9.38 -16.11 -1.73
N GLY A 60 10.23 -16.33 -2.73
CA GLY A 60 9.85 -17.02 -3.94
C GLY A 60 10.86 -16.80 -5.07
N LYS A 61 10.60 -17.43 -6.19
CA LYS A 61 11.41 -17.25 -7.41
C LYS A 61 10.85 -16.10 -8.23
N LEU A 62 11.54 -14.97 -8.21
CA LEU A 62 11.25 -13.79 -9.02
C LEU A 62 12.20 -13.74 -10.21
N THR A 63 11.67 -13.54 -11.41
CA THR A 63 12.43 -13.25 -12.64
C THR A 63 11.87 -12.00 -13.32
N GLY A 64 12.64 -11.38 -14.21
CA GLY A 64 12.29 -10.08 -14.79
C GLY A 64 12.65 -8.94 -13.85
N GLN A 65 12.10 -7.75 -14.10
CA GLN A 65 12.43 -6.53 -13.35
C GLN A 65 11.15 -5.78 -12.94
N VAL A 66 11.10 -5.35 -11.69
CA VAL A 66 10.10 -4.39 -11.19
C VAL A 66 10.82 -3.09 -10.90
N LEU A 67 10.48 -2.03 -11.61
CA LEU A 67 11.16 -0.75 -11.56
C LEU A 67 10.23 0.33 -10.99
N LEU A 68 10.77 1.15 -10.11
CA LEU A 68 10.18 2.39 -9.63
C LEU A 68 11.09 3.53 -10.09
N ASP A 69 10.59 4.36 -11.02
CA ASP A 69 11.33 5.45 -11.67
C ASP A 69 12.69 4.99 -12.26
N GLY A 70 12.67 3.84 -12.93
CA GLY A 70 13.84 3.28 -13.62
C GLY A 70 14.84 2.54 -12.74
N LYS A 71 14.67 2.52 -11.41
CA LYS A 71 15.50 1.76 -10.48
C LYS A 71 14.77 0.51 -9.99
N GLU A 72 15.46 -0.63 -9.89
CA GLU A 72 14.85 -1.87 -9.41
C GLU A 72 14.31 -1.75 -7.98
N LEU A 73 13.05 -2.17 -7.79
CA LEU A 73 12.36 -2.04 -6.51
C LEU A 73 13.02 -2.85 -5.40
N LYS A 74 13.61 -4.00 -5.73
CA LYS A 74 14.37 -4.84 -4.78
C LYS A 74 15.59 -4.15 -4.17
N ASP A 75 16.13 -3.11 -4.84
CA ASP A 75 17.31 -2.36 -4.38
C ASP A 75 16.95 -1.21 -3.42
N TYR A 76 15.66 -0.96 -3.21
CA TYR A 76 15.20 -0.03 -2.20
C TYR A 76 14.98 -0.75 -0.86
N PRO A 77 15.39 -0.17 0.27
CA PRO A 77 14.92 -0.63 1.58
C PRO A 77 13.38 -0.53 1.65
N LEU A 78 12.73 -1.49 2.31
CA LEU A 78 11.25 -1.55 2.37
C LEU A 78 10.62 -0.27 2.94
N TYR A 79 11.28 0.38 3.90
CA TYR A 79 10.78 1.64 4.47
C TYR A 79 10.74 2.79 3.44
N GLN A 80 11.69 2.83 2.48
CA GLN A 80 11.67 3.82 1.41
C GLN A 80 10.54 3.55 0.41
N ILE A 81 10.26 2.28 0.14
CA ILE A 81 9.11 1.89 -0.69
C ILE A 81 7.82 2.33 0.01
N GLY A 82 7.68 2.04 1.31
CA GLY A 82 6.49 2.41 2.09
C GLY A 82 6.25 3.92 2.20
N GLN A 83 7.27 4.75 2.05
CA GLN A 83 7.12 6.21 1.97
C GLN A 83 6.54 6.68 0.63
N ARG A 84 6.72 5.90 -0.42
CA ARG A 84 6.32 6.24 -1.79
C ARG A 84 5.08 5.50 -2.28
N VAL A 85 4.81 4.32 -1.71
CA VAL A 85 3.70 3.44 -2.10
C VAL A 85 2.79 3.23 -0.90
N GLY A 86 1.71 3.99 -0.84
CA GLY A 86 0.64 3.81 0.14
C GLY A 86 -0.21 2.59 -0.23
N SER A 87 -0.38 1.66 0.71
CA SER A 87 -1.15 0.43 0.46
C SER A 87 -2.31 0.29 1.43
N VAL A 88 -3.46 -0.11 0.92
CA VAL A 88 -4.62 -0.51 1.72
C VAL A 88 -4.92 -1.97 1.46
N PHE A 89 -4.89 -2.78 2.52
CA PHE A 89 -5.11 -4.21 2.40
C PHE A 89 -6.60 -4.56 2.39
N GLN A 90 -6.95 -5.69 1.80
CA GLN A 90 -8.32 -6.18 1.67
C GLN A 90 -9.06 -6.26 3.02
N ASN A 91 -8.37 -6.57 4.10
CA ASN A 91 -8.92 -6.55 5.46
C ASN A 91 -8.30 -5.39 6.26
N PRO A 92 -9.00 -4.27 6.44
CA PRO A 92 -8.44 -3.12 7.17
C PRO A 92 -8.05 -3.44 8.62
N ARG A 93 -8.71 -4.43 9.26
CA ARG A 93 -8.39 -4.81 10.64
C ARG A 93 -6.97 -5.34 10.83
N THR A 94 -6.40 -5.95 9.80
CA THR A 94 -5.04 -6.49 9.85
C THR A 94 -3.98 -5.42 9.60
N GLN A 95 -4.41 -4.23 9.20
CA GLN A 95 -3.54 -3.09 8.92
C GLN A 95 -3.36 -2.18 10.13
N PHE A 96 -4.37 -2.09 11.03
CA PHE A 96 -4.36 -1.17 12.14
C PHE A 96 -3.38 -1.57 13.23
N TYR A 97 -2.62 -0.58 13.69
CA TYR A 97 -1.63 -0.71 14.75
C TYR A 97 -2.09 -0.05 16.05
N ASN A 98 -2.86 1.03 15.94
CA ASN A 98 -3.35 1.82 17.07
C ASN A 98 -4.75 1.39 17.52
N VAL A 99 -5.23 2.01 18.62
CA VAL A 99 -6.57 1.75 19.16
C VAL A 99 -7.56 2.86 18.82
N ASP A 100 -7.08 4.02 18.42
CA ASP A 100 -7.89 5.17 18.02
C ASP A 100 -7.56 5.66 16.61
N THR A 101 -8.53 6.33 16.01
CA THR A 101 -8.49 6.75 14.61
C THR A 101 -7.45 7.83 14.32
N THR A 102 -7.26 8.76 15.24
CA THR A 102 -6.33 9.89 15.04
C THR A 102 -4.89 9.39 15.03
N SER A 103 -4.52 8.59 16.04
CA SER A 103 -3.20 7.97 16.11
C SER A 103 -2.94 7.05 14.93
N GLU A 104 -3.96 6.32 14.45
CA GLU A 104 -3.82 5.45 13.28
C GLU A 104 -3.54 6.23 12.00
N ILE A 105 -4.22 7.35 11.78
CA ILE A 105 -4.01 8.18 10.59
C ILE A 105 -2.58 8.75 10.56
N VAL A 106 -2.07 9.22 11.69
CA VAL A 106 -0.72 9.83 11.75
C VAL A 106 0.42 8.84 11.95
N PHE A 107 0.14 7.56 12.18
CA PHE A 107 1.14 6.54 12.50
C PHE A 107 2.26 6.46 11.45
N GLY A 108 1.92 6.51 10.17
CA GLY A 108 2.90 6.55 9.08
C GLY A 108 3.80 7.79 9.14
N CYS A 109 3.23 8.93 9.49
CA CYS A 109 3.96 10.19 9.64
C CYS A 109 4.92 10.15 10.84
N GLU A 110 4.52 9.50 11.95
CA GLU A 110 5.39 9.26 13.12
C GLU A 110 6.58 8.37 12.74
N ASN A 111 6.34 7.30 12.01
CA ASN A 111 7.41 6.41 11.51
C ASN A 111 8.39 7.12 10.56
N MET A 112 7.93 8.16 9.88
CA MET A 112 8.78 9.04 9.06
C MET A 112 9.50 10.13 9.89
N ALA A 113 9.29 10.16 11.22
CA ALA A 113 9.81 11.17 12.12
C ALA A 113 9.45 12.61 11.70
N LEU A 114 8.25 12.83 11.17
CA LEU A 114 7.81 14.16 10.79
C LEU A 114 7.61 15.05 12.04
N PRO A 115 7.87 16.36 11.93
CA PRO A 115 7.58 17.29 13.03
C PRO A 115 6.09 17.32 13.36
N VAL A 116 5.75 17.47 14.65
CA VAL A 116 4.35 17.51 15.13
C VAL A 116 3.47 18.52 14.36
N PRO A 117 3.92 19.75 14.05
CA PRO A 117 3.12 20.67 13.24
C PRO A 117 2.76 20.13 11.86
N GLU A 118 3.69 19.44 11.20
CA GLU A 118 3.46 18.84 9.88
C GLU A 118 2.49 17.65 9.97
N MET A 119 2.65 16.80 10.98
CA MET A 119 1.72 15.68 11.21
C MET A 119 0.29 16.17 11.44
N ARG A 120 0.14 17.24 12.22
CA ARG A 120 -1.17 17.86 12.49
C ARG A 120 -1.79 18.42 11.21
N LYS A 121 -1.00 19.12 10.41
CA LYS A 121 -1.44 19.65 9.12
C LYS A 121 -1.93 18.53 8.19
N ARG A 122 -1.15 17.45 8.03
CA ARG A 122 -1.52 16.30 7.19
C ARG A 122 -2.78 15.60 7.70
N LEU A 123 -2.92 15.44 9.01
CA LEU A 123 -4.15 14.91 9.62
C LEU A 123 -5.38 15.74 9.24
N GLU A 124 -5.30 17.05 9.34
CA GLU A 124 -6.39 17.98 9.02
C GLU A 124 -6.73 17.94 7.52
N GLU A 125 -5.72 17.97 6.65
CA GLU A 125 -5.87 17.89 5.20
C GLU A 125 -6.52 16.56 4.78
N THR A 126 -6.02 15.44 5.25
CA THR A 126 -6.57 14.11 4.98
C THR A 126 -7.99 13.95 5.55
N ALA A 127 -8.22 14.39 6.79
CA ALA A 127 -9.55 14.32 7.39
C ALA A 127 -10.58 15.14 6.62
N HIS A 128 -10.18 16.30 6.12
CA HIS A 128 -11.05 17.16 5.31
C HIS A 128 -11.33 16.55 3.93
N SER A 129 -10.28 16.10 3.22
CA SER A 129 -10.41 15.56 1.87
C SER A 129 -11.29 14.31 1.82
N LEU A 130 -11.17 13.44 2.82
CA LEU A 130 -11.93 12.18 2.93
C LEU A 130 -13.20 12.31 3.78
N LYS A 131 -13.52 13.50 4.28
CA LYS A 131 -14.71 13.81 5.11
C LYS A 131 -14.77 12.92 6.37
N LEU A 132 -13.69 12.91 7.13
CA LEU A 132 -13.50 12.05 8.31
C LEU A 132 -13.52 12.82 9.65
N GLU A 133 -13.82 14.11 9.66
CA GLU A 133 -13.75 14.95 10.84
C GLU A 133 -14.57 14.37 12.02
N LYS A 134 -15.72 13.74 11.70
CA LYS A 134 -16.59 13.09 12.70
C LYS A 134 -16.06 11.74 13.20
N LEU A 135 -15.04 11.21 12.57
CA LEU A 135 -14.43 9.93 12.93
C LEU A 135 -13.14 10.11 13.75
N LEU A 136 -12.60 11.33 13.83
CA LEU A 136 -11.41 11.62 14.64
C LEU A 136 -11.66 11.36 16.13
N ASN A 137 -10.61 10.97 16.84
CA ASN A 137 -10.63 10.68 18.29
C ASN A 137 -11.64 9.59 18.68
N ARG A 138 -11.96 8.68 17.79
CA ARG A 138 -12.85 7.53 18.07
C ARG A 138 -12.05 6.24 18.19
N SER A 139 -12.57 5.31 18.99
CA SER A 139 -12.02 3.96 19.05
C SER A 139 -12.22 3.23 17.70
N LEU A 140 -11.17 2.63 17.17
CA LEU A 140 -11.22 1.79 15.97
C LEU A 140 -12.13 0.57 16.13
N PHE A 141 -12.30 0.09 17.37
CA PHE A 141 -13.19 -1.04 17.65
C PHE A 141 -14.68 -0.67 17.50
N ALA A 142 -15.02 0.58 17.70
CA ALA A 142 -16.40 1.08 17.60
C ALA A 142 -16.83 1.43 16.15
N LEU A 143 -15.93 1.31 15.17
CA LEU A 143 -16.20 1.65 13.79
C LEU A 143 -16.87 0.51 13.02
N SER A 144 -17.78 0.86 12.12
CA SER A 144 -18.30 -0.02 11.08
C SER A 144 -17.20 -0.45 10.10
N GLY A 145 -17.47 -1.49 9.28
CA GLY A 145 -16.53 -1.96 8.26
C GLY A 145 -16.15 -0.86 7.26
N GLY A 146 -17.12 -0.09 6.78
CA GLY A 146 -16.87 1.01 5.85
C GLY A 146 -16.08 2.17 6.47
N GLU A 147 -16.35 2.50 7.75
CA GLU A 147 -15.54 3.50 8.46
C GLU A 147 -14.10 3.03 8.66
N LYS A 148 -13.88 1.74 8.94
CA LYS A 148 -12.53 1.16 9.02
C LYS A 148 -11.77 1.26 7.69
N GLN A 149 -12.43 0.98 6.57
CA GLN A 149 -11.81 1.16 5.26
C GLN A 149 -11.41 2.62 5.01
N LYS A 150 -12.28 3.57 5.37
CA LYS A 150 -11.96 5.00 5.25
C LYS A 150 -10.74 5.39 6.09
N ILE A 151 -10.62 4.90 7.34
CA ILE A 151 -9.45 5.17 8.18
C ILE A 151 -8.20 4.51 7.59
N ALA A 152 -8.29 3.29 7.04
CA ALA A 152 -7.15 2.66 6.36
C ALA A 152 -6.69 3.44 5.12
N CYS A 153 -7.63 3.98 4.34
CA CYS A 153 -7.30 4.89 3.25
C CYS A 153 -6.65 6.18 3.76
N ALA A 154 -7.17 6.74 4.86
CA ALA A 154 -6.63 7.95 5.45
C ALA A 154 -5.20 7.77 5.99
N SER A 155 -4.91 6.63 6.63
CA SER A 155 -3.55 6.36 7.11
C SER A 155 -2.54 6.20 5.96
N ALA A 156 -2.99 5.67 4.82
CA ALA A 156 -2.18 5.62 3.60
C ALA A 156 -2.04 7.01 2.93
N ASP A 157 -3.08 7.85 2.97
CA ASP A 157 -3.08 9.19 2.38
C ASP A 157 -2.20 10.18 3.15
N ALA A 158 -2.23 10.13 4.48
CA ALA A 158 -1.51 11.07 5.35
C ALA A 158 0.02 11.07 5.15
N ILE A 159 0.60 9.99 4.66
CA ILE A 159 2.03 9.94 4.31
C ILE A 159 2.35 10.66 2.99
N HIS A 160 1.34 11.07 2.22
CA HIS A 160 1.45 11.68 0.88
C HIS A 160 2.28 10.82 -0.08
N PRO A 161 1.87 9.57 -0.34
CA PRO A 161 2.62 8.68 -1.22
C PRO A 161 2.47 9.10 -2.69
N ASP A 162 3.46 8.76 -3.50
CA ASP A 162 3.42 8.98 -4.96
C ASP A 162 2.42 8.02 -5.64
N ILE A 163 2.20 6.87 -5.03
CA ILE A 163 1.44 5.75 -5.61
C ILE A 163 0.50 5.17 -4.55
N PHE A 164 -0.75 4.92 -4.95
CA PHE A 164 -1.73 4.20 -4.14
C PHE A 164 -2.00 2.80 -4.69
N VAL A 165 -1.99 1.81 -3.81
CA VAL A 165 -2.43 0.43 -4.06
C VAL A 165 -3.61 0.14 -3.13
N LEU A 166 -4.82 0.02 -3.70
CA LEU A 166 -6.08 -0.11 -2.97
C LEU A 166 -6.71 -1.50 -3.20
#